data_4365e5402091bdbf22265725722f69bb
#
_entry.id   4365e5402091bdbf22265725722f69bb
#
_cell.length_a   1.000
_cell.length_b   1.000
_cell.length_c   1.000
_cell.angle_alpha   90.00
_cell.angle_beta   90.00
_cell.angle_gamma   90.00
#
_symmetry.space_group_name_H-M   'P 1'
#
loop_
_entity.id
_entity.type
_entity.pdbx_description
1 polymer ?
#
loop_
_entity_poly.entity_id
_entity_poly.type
_entity_poly.pdbx_seq_one_letter_code
_entity_poly.pdbx_strand_id
1 'polypeptide(L)'
;LVMATGMSGKARMPDFPGMNKFKGDQHHSSKHPGPDAYKGKKAIVIGSNNSAHDICAALWENDVDVTMVQRSSTHIVRSDTLMEVGLGALYSEEAIAAGVTTEKADLIFASLPYAILHEFQIPAYAEMKERDKEFYEGLEKAGFWLDWGDDESGLFMKYLRRGSGYYIDIGASQLIIDGKIKLKRGQVVEIDETGVLLDDGSHLDADVIVYATGY
;
A
#
# COMPACT_ATOMS: atom_id res chain seq x y z
N LEU A 1 0.84 -29.64 18.05
CA LEU A 1 0.12 -28.80 17.08
C LEU A 1 0.78 -27.44 17.02
N VAL A 2 1.18 -27.00 15.81
CA VAL A 2 1.74 -25.67 15.58
C VAL A 2 0.72 -24.88 14.76
N MET A 3 0.29 -23.72 15.29
CA MET A 3 -0.66 -22.82 14.63
C MET A 3 0.13 -21.70 13.96
N ALA A 4 0.49 -21.87 12.69
CA ALA A 4 1.26 -20.90 11.91
C ALA A 4 0.31 -20.07 11.02
N THR A 5 -0.65 -19.40 11.63
CA THR A 5 -1.78 -18.73 10.95
C THR A 5 -1.48 -17.29 10.48
N GLY A 6 -0.30 -16.76 10.80
CA GLY A 6 0.09 -15.41 10.43
C GLY A 6 -0.79 -14.31 11.06
N MET A 7 -0.68 -13.09 10.55
CA MET A 7 -1.46 -11.93 11.00
C MET A 7 -2.67 -11.65 10.11
N SER A 8 -2.70 -12.16 8.88
CA SER A 8 -3.81 -11.97 7.93
C SER A 8 -4.88 -13.03 8.16
N GLY A 9 -5.99 -12.64 8.75
CA GLY A 9 -7.10 -13.52 9.09
C GLY A 9 -8.16 -13.57 8.00
N LYS A 10 -9.41 -13.35 8.39
CA LYS A 10 -10.54 -13.30 7.47
C LYS A 10 -10.51 -12.01 6.66
N ALA A 11 -10.68 -12.13 5.33
CA ALA A 11 -10.79 -10.98 4.43
C ALA A 11 -11.86 -10.00 4.89
N ARG A 12 -11.53 -8.72 5.01
CA ARG A 12 -12.44 -7.66 5.39
C ARG A 12 -13.20 -7.16 4.17
N MET A 13 -14.33 -7.82 3.87
CA MET A 13 -15.24 -7.34 2.83
C MET A 13 -16.04 -6.15 3.36
N PRO A 14 -16.07 -5.02 2.65
CA PRO A 14 -16.97 -3.93 2.99
C PRO A 14 -18.43 -4.33 2.70
N ASP A 15 -19.35 -3.59 3.30
CA ASP A 15 -20.79 -3.71 3.01
C ASP A 15 -21.27 -2.35 2.47
N PHE A 16 -21.10 -2.14 1.16
CA PHE A 16 -21.58 -0.93 0.50
C PHE A 16 -23.01 -1.12 0.01
N PRO A 17 -23.88 -0.11 0.14
CA PRO A 17 -25.20 -0.13 -0.50
C PRO A 17 -25.09 -0.50 -1.98
N GLY A 18 -25.95 -1.41 -2.43
CA GLY A 18 -26.07 -1.77 -3.83
C GLY A 18 -25.02 -2.73 -4.41
N MET A 19 -24.07 -3.25 -3.63
CA MET A 19 -23.06 -4.21 -4.10
C MET A 19 -23.66 -5.40 -4.89
N ASN A 20 -24.82 -5.88 -4.48
CA ASN A 20 -25.52 -7.01 -5.13
C ASN A 20 -26.15 -6.66 -6.49
N LYS A 21 -26.16 -5.37 -6.87
CA LYS A 21 -26.70 -4.91 -8.18
C LYS A 21 -25.60 -4.88 -9.24
N PHE A 22 -24.34 -4.86 -8.84
CA PHE A 22 -23.22 -4.74 -9.78
C PHE A 22 -23.20 -5.92 -10.76
N LYS A 23 -23.11 -5.61 -12.05
CA LYS A 23 -23.17 -6.61 -13.13
C LYS A 23 -21.80 -7.13 -13.56
N GLY A 24 -20.71 -6.47 -13.13
CA GLY A 24 -19.35 -6.90 -13.37
C GLY A 24 -18.84 -7.87 -12.30
N ASP A 25 -17.56 -8.18 -12.37
CA ASP A 25 -16.88 -9.01 -11.37
C ASP A 25 -16.50 -8.17 -10.13
N GLN A 26 -16.67 -8.78 -8.94
CA GLN A 26 -16.22 -8.15 -7.71
C GLN A 26 -15.63 -9.17 -6.73
N HIS A 27 -14.49 -8.87 -6.15
CA HIS A 27 -13.80 -9.77 -5.23
C HIS A 27 -12.85 -9.05 -4.30
N HIS A 28 -12.52 -9.69 -3.18
CA HIS A 28 -11.45 -9.23 -2.30
C HIS A 28 -10.07 -9.51 -2.91
N SER A 29 -9.08 -8.69 -2.61
CA SER A 29 -7.69 -8.82 -3.12
C SER A 29 -7.09 -10.22 -2.90
N SER A 30 -7.43 -10.89 -1.79
CA SER A 30 -6.99 -12.27 -1.51
C SER A 30 -7.53 -13.34 -2.48
N LYS A 31 -8.49 -12.98 -3.32
CA LYS A 31 -9.09 -13.86 -4.33
C LYS A 31 -8.90 -13.33 -5.75
N HIS A 32 -7.98 -12.38 -5.91
CA HIS A 32 -7.67 -11.83 -7.23
C HIS A 32 -7.07 -12.93 -8.12
N PRO A 33 -7.70 -13.24 -9.28
CA PRO A 33 -7.27 -14.36 -10.13
C PRO A 33 -6.05 -14.04 -10.97
N GLY A 34 -5.57 -12.79 -10.93
CA GLY A 34 -4.54 -12.26 -11.81
C GLY A 34 -5.12 -11.33 -12.88
N PRO A 35 -4.26 -10.59 -13.60
CA PRO A 35 -4.67 -9.55 -14.53
C PRO A 35 -5.23 -10.07 -15.85
N ASP A 36 -4.84 -11.27 -16.31
CA ASP A 36 -5.18 -11.82 -17.64
C ASP A 36 -6.70 -11.89 -17.88
N ALA A 37 -7.48 -12.13 -16.83
CA ALA A 37 -8.93 -12.21 -16.90
C ALA A 37 -9.60 -10.87 -17.25
N TYR A 38 -8.87 -9.75 -17.14
CA TYR A 38 -9.43 -8.39 -17.21
C TYR A 38 -8.84 -7.52 -18.31
N LYS A 39 -8.06 -8.11 -19.22
CA LYS A 39 -7.47 -7.39 -20.35
C LYS A 39 -8.52 -6.60 -21.15
N GLY A 40 -8.23 -5.32 -21.39
CA GLY A 40 -9.13 -4.38 -22.09
C GLY A 40 -10.37 -3.93 -21.30
N LYS A 41 -10.47 -4.31 -20.03
CA LYS A 41 -11.57 -3.92 -19.12
C LYS A 41 -11.20 -2.69 -18.29
N LYS A 42 -12.21 -2.11 -17.61
CA LYS A 42 -12.05 -1.07 -16.61
C LYS A 42 -12.08 -1.68 -15.23
N ALA A 43 -11.03 -1.47 -14.44
CA ALA A 43 -10.91 -1.96 -13.08
C ALA A 43 -10.90 -0.81 -12.06
N ILE A 44 -11.65 -0.99 -10.99
CA ILE A 44 -11.55 -0.13 -9.79
C ILE A 44 -10.95 -0.95 -8.66
N VAL A 45 -9.87 -0.45 -8.07
CA VAL A 45 -9.24 -1.03 -6.89
C VAL A 45 -9.50 -0.11 -5.70
N ILE A 46 -10.28 -0.59 -4.74
CA ILE A 46 -10.66 0.17 -3.54
C ILE A 46 -9.64 -0.12 -2.45
N GLY A 47 -8.79 0.86 -2.17
CA GLY A 47 -7.67 0.80 -1.24
C GLY A 47 -6.39 1.39 -1.83
N SER A 48 -5.40 1.66 -0.98
CA SER A 48 -4.14 2.32 -1.36
C SER A 48 -2.90 1.80 -0.60
N ASN A 49 -2.95 0.60 -0.05
CA ASN A 49 -1.82 -0.06 0.60
C ASN A 49 -1.15 -1.10 -0.34
N ASN A 50 -0.29 -1.98 0.18
CA ASN A 50 0.49 -2.95 -0.63
C ASN A 50 -0.36 -3.66 -1.69
N SER A 51 -1.41 -4.40 -1.28
CA SER A 51 -2.24 -5.15 -2.23
C SER A 51 -2.88 -4.29 -3.33
N ALA A 52 -3.27 -3.04 -3.00
CA ALA A 52 -3.86 -2.15 -3.98
C ALA A 52 -2.84 -1.71 -5.03
N HIS A 53 -1.63 -1.34 -4.61
CA HIS A 53 -0.56 -0.93 -5.51
C HIS A 53 -0.13 -2.07 -6.43
N ASP A 54 0.15 -3.24 -5.86
CA ASP A 54 0.60 -4.40 -6.64
C ASP A 54 -0.46 -4.85 -7.66
N ILE A 55 -1.74 -4.90 -7.26
CA ILE A 55 -2.83 -5.26 -8.16
C ILE A 55 -3.02 -4.19 -9.24
N CYS A 56 -2.97 -2.90 -8.90
CA CYS A 56 -3.07 -1.82 -9.89
C CYS A 56 -1.93 -1.88 -10.91
N ALA A 57 -0.69 -2.11 -10.47
CA ALA A 57 0.46 -2.23 -11.36
C ALA A 57 0.30 -3.45 -12.30
N ALA A 58 -0.02 -4.62 -11.75
CA ALA A 58 -0.24 -5.83 -12.53
C ALA A 58 -1.38 -5.69 -13.55
N LEU A 59 -2.48 -5.05 -13.17
CA LEU A 59 -3.60 -4.76 -14.07
C LEU A 59 -3.17 -3.82 -15.20
N TRP A 60 -2.49 -2.72 -14.89
CA TRP A 60 -2.02 -1.77 -15.90
C TRP A 60 -1.03 -2.42 -16.88
N GLU A 61 -0.08 -3.22 -16.40
CA GLU A 61 0.90 -3.95 -17.23
C GLU A 61 0.25 -4.93 -18.21
N ASN A 62 -1.01 -5.30 -17.97
CA ASN A 62 -1.79 -6.21 -18.79
C ASN A 62 -2.94 -5.52 -19.55
N ASP A 63 -2.76 -4.25 -19.91
CA ASP A 63 -3.71 -3.46 -20.71
C ASP A 63 -5.11 -3.30 -20.08
N VAL A 64 -5.19 -3.20 -18.75
CA VAL A 64 -6.43 -2.90 -18.03
C VAL A 64 -6.46 -1.39 -17.70
N ASP A 65 -7.58 -0.74 -17.95
CA ASP A 65 -7.81 0.65 -17.55
C ASP A 65 -8.12 0.69 -16.05
N VAL A 66 -7.13 1.01 -15.21
CA VAL A 66 -7.21 0.88 -13.76
C VAL A 66 -7.32 2.22 -13.04
N THR A 67 -8.24 2.30 -12.09
CA THR A 67 -8.39 3.42 -11.16
C THR A 67 -8.25 2.92 -9.72
N MET A 68 -7.29 3.50 -8.99
CA MET A 68 -7.13 3.34 -7.55
C MET A 68 -8.05 4.32 -6.82
N VAL A 69 -8.85 3.83 -5.86
CA VAL A 69 -9.67 4.68 -4.99
C VAL A 69 -9.04 4.76 -3.61
N GLN A 70 -8.53 5.93 -3.27
CA GLN A 70 -7.89 6.22 -1.99
C GLN A 70 -8.84 6.94 -1.04
N ARG A 71 -9.22 6.27 0.05
CA ARG A 71 -10.08 6.84 1.11
C ARG A 71 -9.32 7.55 2.21
N SER A 72 -8.13 7.07 2.53
CA SER A 72 -7.28 7.59 3.63
C SER A 72 -5.83 7.63 3.22
N SER A 73 -5.04 8.42 3.94
CA SER A 73 -3.60 8.53 3.70
C SER A 73 -2.87 7.19 3.82
N THR A 74 -1.81 7.04 3.05
CA THR A 74 -0.94 5.86 3.05
C THR A 74 0.51 6.30 3.17
N HIS A 75 1.26 5.64 4.05
CA HIS A 75 2.71 5.80 4.08
C HIS A 75 3.35 5.07 2.91
N ILE A 76 4.17 5.75 2.14
CA ILE A 76 4.95 5.15 1.06
C ILE A 76 6.43 5.29 1.36
N VAL A 77 7.18 4.22 1.18
CA VAL A 77 8.64 4.23 1.23
C VAL A 77 9.19 3.42 0.06
N ARG A 78 10.20 3.94 -0.62
CA ARG A 78 10.89 3.20 -1.68
C ARG A 78 11.67 2.04 -1.08
N SER A 79 11.58 0.88 -1.71
CA SER A 79 12.25 -0.34 -1.25
C SER A 79 13.76 -0.13 -1.07
N ASP A 80 14.42 0.46 -2.06
CA ASP A 80 15.87 0.71 -2.00
C ASP A 80 16.26 1.64 -0.85
N THR A 81 15.50 2.72 -0.66
CA THR A 81 15.74 3.68 0.41
C THR A 81 15.49 3.04 1.79
N LEU A 82 14.44 2.22 1.92
CA LEU A 82 14.19 1.46 3.15
C LEU A 82 15.32 0.50 3.47
N MET A 83 15.83 -0.21 2.45
CA MET A 83 16.93 -1.17 2.63
C MET A 83 18.21 -0.47 3.04
N GLU A 84 18.56 0.66 2.43
CA GLU A 84 19.81 1.37 2.71
C GLU A 84 19.74 2.15 4.04
N VAL A 85 18.73 3.01 4.22
CA VAL A 85 18.63 3.92 5.38
C VAL A 85 18.03 3.21 6.60
N GLY A 86 16.98 2.40 6.39
CA GLY A 86 16.27 1.76 7.49
C GLY A 86 16.90 0.48 8.02
N LEU A 87 17.53 -0.29 7.14
CA LEU A 87 18.03 -1.62 7.47
C LEU A 87 19.54 -1.79 7.24
N GLY A 88 20.18 -0.94 6.44
CA GLY A 88 21.56 -1.13 5.98
C GLY A 88 22.59 -1.24 7.10
N ALA A 89 22.42 -0.50 8.19
CA ALA A 89 23.34 -0.56 9.34
C ALA A 89 23.42 -1.96 9.99
N LEU A 90 22.40 -2.79 9.83
CA LEU A 90 22.34 -4.13 10.43
C LEU A 90 22.31 -5.25 9.39
N TYR A 91 21.69 -5.02 8.22
CA TYR A 91 21.38 -6.06 7.23
C TYR A 91 21.96 -5.72 5.85
N SER A 92 23.27 -5.46 5.79
CA SER A 92 24.02 -5.21 4.55
C SER A 92 25.28 -6.06 4.48
N GLU A 93 25.91 -6.13 3.32
CA GLU A 93 27.21 -6.80 3.14
C GLU A 93 28.30 -6.10 3.98
N GLU A 94 28.23 -4.78 4.09
CA GLU A 94 29.13 -3.97 4.92
C GLU A 94 28.96 -4.29 6.41
N ALA A 95 27.74 -4.48 6.88
CA ALA A 95 27.47 -4.90 8.26
C ALA A 95 28.06 -6.28 8.55
N ILE A 96 27.90 -7.23 7.63
CA ILE A 96 28.50 -8.58 7.74
C ILE A 96 30.03 -8.47 7.76
N ALA A 97 30.63 -7.68 6.88
CA ALA A 97 32.06 -7.46 6.84
C ALA A 97 32.60 -6.81 8.14
N ALA A 98 31.79 -6.00 8.81
CA ALA A 98 32.09 -5.39 10.11
C ALA A 98 31.80 -6.35 11.31
N GLY A 99 31.44 -7.60 11.05
CA GLY A 99 31.18 -8.61 12.08
C GLY A 99 29.79 -8.55 12.73
N VAL A 100 28.84 -7.90 12.06
CA VAL A 100 27.41 -7.95 12.41
C VAL A 100 26.77 -9.10 11.64
N THR A 101 26.72 -10.30 12.26
CA THR A 101 26.02 -11.44 11.68
C THR A 101 24.51 -11.23 11.74
N THR A 102 23.74 -11.99 10.96
CA THR A 102 22.27 -11.92 10.96
C THR A 102 21.69 -12.13 12.37
N GLU A 103 22.21 -13.13 13.11
CA GLU A 103 21.77 -13.40 14.49
C GLU A 103 22.03 -12.21 15.42
N LYS A 104 23.19 -11.55 15.26
CA LYS A 104 23.52 -10.36 16.04
C LYS A 104 22.63 -9.18 15.66
N ALA A 105 22.39 -8.97 14.36
CA ALA A 105 21.47 -7.94 13.86
C ALA A 105 20.05 -8.13 14.42
N ASP A 106 19.53 -9.35 14.37
CA ASP A 106 18.20 -9.70 14.90
C ASP A 106 18.11 -9.43 16.41
N LEU A 107 19.14 -9.78 17.18
CA LEU A 107 19.18 -9.51 18.61
C LEU A 107 19.22 -8.00 18.90
N ILE A 108 20.01 -7.24 18.15
CA ILE A 108 20.07 -5.78 18.29
C ILE A 108 18.72 -5.17 18.01
N PHE A 109 18.10 -5.52 16.87
CA PHE A 109 16.80 -4.98 16.48
C PHE A 109 15.68 -5.37 17.47
N ALA A 110 15.63 -6.64 17.87
CA ALA A 110 14.64 -7.15 18.83
C ALA A 110 14.85 -6.63 20.26
N SER A 111 16.04 -6.12 20.59
CA SER A 111 16.32 -5.57 21.93
C SER A 111 15.75 -4.17 22.14
N LEU A 112 15.32 -3.48 21.07
CA LEU A 112 14.76 -2.14 21.17
C LEU A 112 13.34 -2.18 21.75
N PRO A 113 13.11 -1.59 22.93
CA PRO A 113 11.76 -1.56 23.51
C PRO A 113 10.81 -0.73 22.65
N TYR A 114 9.58 -1.20 22.50
CA TYR A 114 8.51 -0.51 21.77
C TYR A 114 8.31 0.95 22.20
N ALA A 115 8.48 1.21 23.51
CA ALA A 115 8.28 2.53 24.08
C ALA A 115 9.20 3.61 23.50
N ILE A 116 10.42 3.22 23.08
CA ILE A 116 11.43 4.14 22.55
C ILE A 116 11.74 3.92 21.06
N LEU A 117 11.20 2.87 20.43
CA LEU A 117 11.49 2.54 19.04
C LEU A 117 11.22 3.70 18.08
N HIS A 118 10.15 4.46 18.32
CA HIS A 118 9.80 5.62 17.51
C HIS A 118 10.89 6.70 17.51
N GLU A 119 11.64 6.87 18.59
CA GLU A 119 12.73 7.86 18.69
C GLU A 119 13.86 7.55 17.69
N PHE A 120 14.10 6.28 17.40
CA PHE A 120 15.07 5.83 16.38
C PHE A 120 14.50 5.91 14.97
N GLN A 121 13.19 5.75 14.81
CA GLN A 121 12.57 5.74 13.50
C GLN A 121 12.39 7.16 12.93
N ILE A 122 12.00 8.13 13.75
CA ILE A 122 11.76 9.51 13.31
C ILE A 122 12.94 10.09 12.50
N PRO A 123 14.20 10.07 12.98
CA PRO A 123 15.31 10.61 12.20
C PRO A 123 15.59 9.83 10.91
N ALA A 124 15.42 8.51 10.92
CA ALA A 124 15.60 7.68 9.72
C ALA A 124 14.55 8.03 8.64
N TYR A 125 13.28 8.20 9.03
CA TYR A 125 12.24 8.61 8.08
C TYR A 125 12.36 10.07 7.63
N ALA A 126 12.92 10.95 8.44
CA ALA A 126 13.26 12.31 8.02
C ALA A 126 14.35 12.30 6.92
N GLU A 127 15.37 11.46 7.07
CA GLU A 127 16.41 11.24 6.05
C GLU A 127 15.82 10.65 4.76
N MET A 128 14.98 9.59 4.86
CA MET A 128 14.31 8.99 3.70
C MET A 128 13.45 10.01 2.95
N LYS A 129 12.72 10.86 3.68
CA LYS A 129 11.87 11.92 3.14
C LYS A 129 12.67 12.95 2.33
N GLU A 130 13.81 13.38 2.85
CA GLU A 130 14.67 14.33 2.15
C GLU A 130 15.35 13.69 0.94
N ARG A 131 15.82 12.46 1.07
CA ARG A 131 16.44 11.69 -0.01
C ARG A 131 15.53 11.48 -1.21
N ASP A 132 14.29 11.12 -0.95
CA ASP A 132 13.27 10.81 -1.98
C ASP A 132 12.29 11.98 -2.20
N LYS A 133 12.68 13.20 -1.90
CA LYS A 133 11.82 14.38 -1.95
C LYS A 133 11.07 14.56 -3.26
N GLU A 134 11.76 14.47 -4.39
CA GLU A 134 11.13 14.62 -5.72
C GLU A 134 10.07 13.54 -6.00
N PHE A 135 10.30 12.33 -5.51
CA PHE A 135 9.35 11.22 -5.60
C PHE A 135 8.08 11.52 -4.80
N TYR A 136 8.21 12.02 -3.57
CA TYR A 136 7.05 12.37 -2.74
C TYR A 136 6.29 13.58 -3.30
N GLU A 137 7.00 14.61 -3.76
CA GLU A 137 6.40 15.76 -4.46
C GLU A 137 5.64 15.31 -5.72
N GLY A 138 6.15 14.32 -6.45
CA GLY A 138 5.48 13.70 -7.59
C GLY A 138 4.16 13.04 -7.21
N LEU A 139 4.15 12.26 -6.14
CA LEU A 139 2.93 11.62 -5.62
C LEU A 139 1.90 12.65 -5.14
N GLU A 140 2.32 13.67 -4.40
CA GLU A 140 1.43 14.75 -3.94
C GLU A 140 0.84 15.53 -5.12
N LYS A 141 1.65 15.83 -6.12
CA LYS A 141 1.21 16.48 -7.35
C LYS A 141 0.21 15.63 -8.16
N ALA A 142 0.39 14.30 -8.14
CA ALA A 142 -0.59 13.36 -8.70
C ALA A 142 -1.88 13.27 -7.87
N GLY A 143 -1.93 13.90 -6.70
CA GLY A 143 -3.07 13.91 -5.80
C GLY A 143 -3.07 12.79 -4.77
N PHE A 144 -1.99 12.02 -4.65
CA PHE A 144 -1.90 10.95 -3.65
C PHE A 144 -1.79 11.52 -2.24
N TRP A 145 -2.56 10.96 -1.31
CA TRP A 145 -2.57 11.40 0.07
C TRP A 145 -1.55 10.60 0.88
N LEU A 146 -0.37 11.21 1.07
CA LEU A 146 0.73 10.67 1.86
C LEU A 146 0.49 10.85 3.37
N ASP A 147 1.15 9.98 4.15
CA ASP A 147 1.19 10.10 5.60
C ASP A 147 2.49 9.47 6.15
N TRP A 148 2.97 9.99 7.25
CA TRP A 148 4.22 9.58 7.87
C TRP A 148 4.01 8.94 9.25
N GLY A 149 2.74 8.71 9.64
CA GLY A 149 2.33 8.34 10.97
C GLY A 149 2.03 9.55 11.86
N ASP A 150 1.32 9.33 12.96
CA ASP A 150 0.88 10.41 13.86
C ASP A 150 2.06 11.16 14.52
N ASP A 151 3.23 10.51 14.58
CA ASP A 151 4.48 11.00 15.17
C ASP A 151 5.66 11.00 14.18
N GLU A 152 5.38 10.91 12.89
CA GLU A 152 6.39 10.83 11.81
C GLU A 152 7.36 9.64 11.92
N SER A 153 7.02 8.60 12.66
CA SER A 153 7.83 7.39 12.84
C SER A 153 7.72 6.36 11.71
N GLY A 154 6.90 6.63 10.70
CA GLY A 154 6.85 5.91 9.44
C GLY A 154 6.36 4.46 9.50
N LEU A 155 6.90 3.63 8.59
CA LEU A 155 6.41 2.29 8.29
C LEU A 155 6.41 1.34 9.49
N PHE A 156 7.54 1.20 10.19
CA PHE A 156 7.65 0.21 11.27
C PHE A 156 6.64 0.44 12.38
N MET A 157 6.47 1.69 12.79
CA MET A 157 5.50 2.01 13.84
C MET A 157 4.06 1.90 13.34
N LYS A 158 3.77 2.22 12.07
CA LYS A 158 2.45 1.95 11.48
C LYS A 158 2.14 0.46 11.44
N TYR A 159 3.09 -0.37 11.01
CA TYR A 159 2.94 -1.81 11.00
C TYR A 159 2.71 -2.37 12.41
N LEU A 160 3.54 -2.00 13.36
CA LEU A 160 3.48 -2.51 14.72
C LEU A 160 2.20 -2.06 15.47
N ARG A 161 1.71 -0.84 15.20
CA ARG A 161 0.52 -0.28 15.85
C ARG A 161 -0.80 -0.70 15.18
N ARG A 162 -0.82 -0.87 13.83
CA ARG A 162 -2.06 -1.03 13.05
C ARG A 162 -2.05 -2.22 12.09
N GLY A 163 -0.91 -2.85 11.83
CA GLY A 163 -0.75 -3.96 10.87
C GLY A 163 -0.95 -3.57 9.40
N SER A 164 -1.16 -2.28 9.10
CA SER A 164 -1.51 -1.79 7.76
C SER A 164 -1.25 -0.29 7.61
N GLY A 165 -1.61 0.29 6.47
CA GLY A 165 -1.54 1.74 6.22
C GLY A 165 -0.25 2.16 5.53
N TYR A 166 0.43 1.24 4.86
CA TYR A 166 1.68 1.52 4.14
C TYR A 166 1.78 0.77 2.81
N TYR A 167 2.69 1.23 1.98
CA TYR A 167 3.19 0.54 0.80
C TYR A 167 4.72 0.65 0.75
N ILE A 168 5.40 -0.48 0.53
CA ILE A 168 6.82 -0.52 0.19
C ILE A 168 6.91 -0.52 -1.32
N ASP A 169 7.31 0.63 -1.88
CA ASP A 169 7.26 0.86 -3.32
C ASP A 169 8.33 0.07 -4.07
N ILE A 170 7.85 -0.66 -5.07
CA ILE A 170 8.65 -1.40 -6.05
C ILE A 170 8.33 -0.96 -7.48
N GLY A 171 7.71 0.22 -7.66
CA GLY A 171 7.47 0.83 -8.96
C GLY A 171 6.03 1.29 -9.23
N ALA A 172 5.02 0.82 -8.49
CA ALA A 172 3.62 1.21 -8.73
C ALA A 172 3.38 2.71 -8.48
N SER A 173 4.12 3.32 -7.57
CA SER A 173 4.01 4.76 -7.31
C SER A 173 4.41 5.59 -8.53
N GLN A 174 5.42 5.17 -9.29
CA GLN A 174 5.78 5.87 -10.52
C GLN A 174 4.66 5.83 -11.56
N LEU A 175 3.92 4.71 -11.62
CA LEU A 175 2.76 4.60 -12.52
C LEU A 175 1.62 5.56 -12.12
N ILE A 176 1.48 5.85 -10.83
CA ILE A 176 0.53 6.86 -10.32
C ILE A 176 1.02 8.26 -10.70
N ILE A 177 2.30 8.57 -10.48
CA ILE A 177 2.92 9.85 -10.83
C ILE A 177 2.76 10.15 -12.34
N ASP A 178 2.96 9.14 -13.17
CA ASP A 178 2.83 9.23 -14.63
C ASP A 178 1.35 9.25 -15.12
N GLY A 179 0.38 9.11 -14.22
CA GLY A 179 -1.04 9.04 -14.56
C GLY A 179 -1.48 7.77 -15.28
N LYS A 180 -0.64 6.73 -15.29
CA LYS A 180 -0.91 5.41 -15.87
C LYS A 180 -1.88 4.61 -15.01
N ILE A 181 -1.71 4.65 -13.70
CA ILE A 181 -2.73 4.26 -12.73
C ILE A 181 -3.49 5.53 -12.38
N LYS A 182 -4.76 5.59 -12.74
CA LYS A 182 -5.64 6.70 -12.36
C LYS A 182 -5.85 6.70 -10.85
N LEU A 183 -5.79 7.86 -10.24
CA LEU A 183 -6.04 8.02 -8.81
C LEU A 183 -7.31 8.83 -8.58
N LYS A 184 -8.19 8.32 -7.74
CA LYS A 184 -9.35 9.05 -7.25
C LYS A 184 -9.39 9.02 -5.73
N ARG A 185 -9.43 10.19 -5.11
CA ARG A 185 -9.63 10.34 -3.66
C ARG A 185 -11.12 10.40 -3.36
N GLY A 186 -11.54 9.70 -2.34
CA GLY A 186 -12.94 9.72 -1.89
C GLY A 186 -13.34 8.40 -1.21
N GLN A 187 -14.50 8.45 -0.59
CA GLN A 187 -15.11 7.29 0.02
C GLN A 187 -16.21 6.73 -0.91
N VAL A 188 -16.19 5.44 -1.14
CA VAL A 188 -17.30 4.77 -1.83
C VAL A 188 -18.54 4.82 -0.93
N VAL A 189 -19.64 5.34 -1.45
CA VAL A 189 -20.92 5.46 -0.73
C VAL A 189 -21.98 4.51 -1.27
N GLU A 190 -21.90 4.14 -2.54
CA GLU A 190 -22.82 3.19 -3.18
C GLU A 190 -22.11 2.46 -4.32
N ILE A 191 -22.57 1.25 -4.63
CA ILE A 191 -22.21 0.51 -5.84
C ILE A 191 -23.50 0.29 -6.61
N ASP A 192 -23.52 0.63 -7.90
CA ASP A 192 -24.67 0.40 -8.76
C ASP A 192 -24.40 -0.71 -9.79
N GLU A 193 -25.23 -0.81 -10.81
CA GLU A 193 -25.09 -1.83 -11.85
C GLU A 193 -23.82 -1.70 -12.67
N THR A 194 -23.22 -0.51 -12.74
CA THR A 194 -22.15 -0.12 -13.68
C THR A 194 -20.86 0.31 -13.03
N GLY A 195 -20.84 0.54 -11.71
CA GLY A 195 -19.63 1.03 -11.04
C GLY A 195 -19.81 1.48 -9.61
N VAL A 196 -19.02 2.46 -9.19
CA VAL A 196 -19.02 2.99 -7.83
C VAL A 196 -19.35 4.49 -7.80
N LEU A 197 -20.16 4.89 -6.82
CA LEU A 197 -20.44 6.28 -6.50
C LEU A 197 -19.59 6.70 -5.29
N LEU A 198 -18.92 7.84 -5.40
CA LEU A 198 -18.11 8.41 -4.33
C LEU A 198 -18.86 9.51 -3.57
N ASP A 199 -18.37 9.87 -2.39
CA ASP A 199 -18.92 10.88 -1.49
C ASP A 199 -18.92 12.31 -2.07
N ASP A 200 -18.11 12.58 -3.09
CA ASP A 200 -18.11 13.84 -3.83
C ASP A 200 -19.15 13.87 -4.98
N GLY A 201 -19.96 12.82 -5.12
CA GLY A 201 -20.97 12.66 -6.16
C GLY A 201 -20.41 12.16 -7.51
N SER A 202 -19.11 11.92 -7.63
CA SER A 202 -18.53 11.34 -8.84
C SER A 202 -18.85 9.85 -8.97
N HIS A 203 -19.17 9.42 -10.21
CA HIS A 203 -19.37 8.03 -10.56
C HIS A 203 -18.18 7.51 -11.38
N LEU A 204 -17.71 6.32 -11.06
CA LEU A 204 -16.64 5.62 -11.77
C LEU A 204 -17.20 4.33 -12.35
N ASP A 205 -17.19 4.21 -13.68
CA ASP A 205 -17.58 2.98 -14.38
C ASP A 205 -16.53 1.88 -14.17
N ALA A 206 -16.98 0.64 -14.01
CA ALA A 206 -16.14 -0.52 -13.86
C ALA A 206 -16.73 -1.78 -14.51
N ASP A 207 -15.85 -2.65 -15.01
CA ASP A 207 -16.15 -4.03 -15.35
C ASP A 207 -15.76 -4.97 -14.21
N VAL A 208 -14.80 -4.51 -13.35
CA VAL A 208 -14.34 -5.25 -12.17
C VAL A 208 -14.05 -4.32 -10.99
N ILE A 209 -14.44 -4.74 -9.80
CA ILE A 209 -14.15 -4.07 -8.53
C ILE A 209 -13.31 -4.99 -7.65
N VAL A 210 -12.11 -4.53 -7.26
CA VAL A 210 -11.23 -5.24 -6.35
C VAL A 210 -11.20 -4.54 -5.00
N TYR A 211 -11.60 -5.26 -3.96
CA TYR A 211 -11.58 -4.76 -2.58
C TYR A 211 -10.21 -5.04 -1.94
N ALA A 212 -9.30 -4.09 -1.97
CA ALA A 212 -8.01 -4.14 -1.28
C ALA A 212 -8.11 -3.54 0.13
N THR A 213 -9.09 -4.03 0.89
CA THR A 213 -9.57 -3.46 2.15
C THR A 213 -9.01 -4.13 3.40
N GLY A 214 -8.03 -5.05 3.22
CA GLY A 214 -7.31 -5.72 4.30
C GLY A 214 -8.07 -6.89 4.96
N TYR A 215 -7.64 -7.23 6.19
CA TYR A 215 -8.07 -8.41 6.92
C TYR A 215 -8.61 -8.07 8.30
#